data_1458169acfbdbed8b7acf178daeb2b4b
#
_entry.id   1458169acfbdbed8b7acf178daeb2b4b
#
_cell.length_a   1.000
_cell.length_b   1.000
_cell.length_c   1.000
_cell.angle_alpha   90.00
_cell.angle_beta   90.00
_cell.angle_gamma   90.00
#
_symmetry.space_group_name_H-M   'P 1'
#
loop_
_entity.id
_entity.type
_entity.pdbx_description
1 polymer ?
#
loop_
_entity_poly.entity_id
_entity_poly.type
_entity_poly.pdbx_seq_one_letter_code
_entity_poly.pdbx_strand_id
1 'polypeptide(L)' 'MKAYLNASEIAKLLKVNRATITRWAKKGIFKGAIQVEGTHQWRIPLSSYEEVVKQKSKDESR' A
#
# COMPACT_ATOMS: atom_id res chain seq x y z
N MET A 1 -0.06 -14.03 -11.89
CA MET A 1 -0.59 -13.59 -10.61
C MET A 1 0.39 -12.65 -9.93
N LYS A 2 -0.11 -11.54 -9.44
CA LYS A 2 0.76 -10.55 -8.81
C LYS A 2 0.85 -10.79 -7.32
N ALA A 3 2.07 -10.97 -6.82
CA ALA A 3 2.30 -11.07 -5.39
C ALA A 3 2.54 -9.70 -4.78
N TYR A 4 2.80 -8.70 -5.61
CA TYR A 4 3.11 -7.35 -5.14
C TYR A 4 2.30 -6.34 -5.92
N LEU A 5 2.00 -5.23 -5.25
CA LEU A 5 1.34 -4.10 -5.86
C LEU A 5 2.25 -2.88 -5.77
N ASN A 6 2.11 -1.97 -6.71
CA ASN A 6 2.83 -0.71 -6.58
C ASN A 6 1.92 0.35 -5.97
N ALA A 7 2.52 1.49 -5.61
CA ALA A 7 1.77 2.55 -4.94
C ALA A 7 0.62 3.05 -5.81
N SER A 8 0.84 3.12 -7.11
CA SER A 8 -0.18 3.59 -8.02
C SER A 8 -1.39 2.68 -8.03
N GLU A 9 -1.14 1.37 -8.03
CA GLU A 9 -2.23 0.41 -8.03
C GLU A 9 -3.04 0.49 -6.74
N ILE A 10 -2.36 0.57 -5.63
CA ILE A 10 -3.05 0.64 -4.35
C ILE A 10 -3.83 1.94 -4.23
N ALA A 11 -3.25 3.03 -4.71
CA ALA A 11 -3.93 4.32 -4.68
C ALA A 11 -5.25 4.25 -5.44
N LYS A 12 -5.24 3.58 -6.58
CA LYS A 12 -6.46 3.42 -7.36
C LYS A 12 -7.49 2.58 -6.63
N LEU A 13 -7.04 1.51 -6.01
CA LEU A 13 -7.95 0.62 -5.30
C LEU A 13 -8.56 1.28 -4.09
N LEU A 14 -7.81 2.10 -3.40
CA LEU A 14 -8.28 2.79 -2.20
C LEU A 14 -8.85 4.17 -2.52
N LYS A 15 -8.75 4.61 -3.77
CA LYS A 15 -9.26 5.91 -4.21
C LYS A 15 -8.63 7.05 -3.45
N VAL A 16 -7.32 6.99 -3.32
CA VAL A 16 -6.55 8.05 -2.68
C VAL A 16 -5.39 8.44 -3.58
N ASN A 17 -4.67 9.48 -3.22
CA ASN A 17 -3.52 9.92 -3.98
C ASN A 17 -2.36 8.96 -3.82
N ARG A 18 -1.59 8.83 -4.90
CA ARG A 18 -0.40 7.99 -4.85
C ARG A 18 0.58 8.48 -3.77
N ALA A 19 0.65 9.79 -3.59
CA ALA A 19 1.53 10.34 -2.57
C ALA A 19 1.16 9.84 -1.18
N THR A 20 -0.13 9.65 -0.94
CA THR A 20 -0.59 9.13 0.34
C THR A 20 -0.05 7.71 0.56
N ILE A 21 -0.11 6.89 -0.47
CA ILE A 21 0.39 5.50 -0.36
C ILE A 21 1.89 5.50 -0.13
N THR A 22 2.61 6.35 -0.84
CA THR A 22 4.05 6.44 -0.65
C THR A 22 4.39 6.85 0.77
N ARG A 23 3.65 7.79 1.31
CA ARG A 23 3.87 8.23 2.69
C ARG A 23 3.61 7.09 3.67
N TRP A 24 2.53 6.35 3.46
CA TRP A 24 2.23 5.21 4.32
C TRP A 24 3.31 4.15 4.25
N ALA A 25 3.82 3.89 3.05
CA ALA A 25 4.88 2.91 2.89
C ALA A 25 6.14 3.34 3.64
N LYS A 26 6.45 4.62 3.57
CA LYS A 26 7.62 5.13 4.28
C LYS A 26 7.46 5.02 5.79
N LYS A 27 6.24 5.14 6.27
CA LYS A 27 5.97 5.02 7.70
C LYS A 27 5.99 3.57 8.18
N GLY A 28 6.04 2.63 7.26
CA GLY A 28 6.05 1.22 7.64
C GLY A 28 4.68 0.63 7.87
N ILE A 29 3.64 1.30 7.38
CA ILE A 29 2.28 0.79 7.53
C ILE A 29 2.11 -0.50 6.74
N PHE A 30 2.72 -0.57 5.57
CA PHE A 30 2.70 -1.78 4.77
C PHE A 30 3.92 -2.62 5.11
N LYS A 31 3.70 -3.71 5.81
CA LYS A 31 4.80 -4.59 6.20
C LYS A 31 5.43 -5.23 4.98
N GLY A 32 6.74 -5.21 4.93
CA GLY A 32 7.46 -5.82 3.82
C GLY A 32 7.50 -4.98 2.57
N ALA A 33 6.98 -3.77 2.61
CA ALA A 33 7.07 -2.87 1.47
C ALA A 33 8.51 -2.43 1.27
N ILE A 34 8.96 -2.47 0.03
CA ILE A 34 10.32 -2.03 -0.30
C ILE A 34 10.26 -1.07 -1.46
N GLN A 35 11.19 -0.14 -1.47
CA GLN A 35 11.33 0.81 -2.56
C GLN A 35 12.36 0.27 -3.54
N VAL A 36 11.99 0.23 -4.81
CA VAL A 36 12.91 -0.25 -5.83
C VAL A 36 14.03 0.74 -6.00
N GLU A 37 15.25 0.26 -5.87
CA GLU A 37 16.42 1.11 -5.91
C GLU A 37 16.53 1.81 -7.25
N GLY A 38 16.85 3.10 -7.20
CA GLY A 38 17.00 3.89 -8.40
C GLY A 38 15.70 4.41 -8.98
N THR A 39 14.58 4.11 -8.35
CA THR A 39 13.29 4.60 -8.81
C THR A 39 12.47 5.05 -7.61
N HIS A 40 11.30 5.62 -7.88
CA HIS A 40 10.37 5.98 -6.82
C HIS A 40 9.27 4.96 -6.66
N GLN A 41 9.43 3.80 -7.30
CA GLN A 41 8.41 2.77 -7.25
C GLN A 41 8.52 1.97 -5.97
N TRP A 42 7.37 1.54 -5.48
CA TRP A 42 7.30 0.71 -4.29
C TRP A 42 6.74 -0.66 -4.65
N ARG A 43 7.27 -1.67 -3.98
CA ARG A 43 6.73 -3.02 -4.05
C ARG A 43 6.10 -3.34 -2.72
N ILE A 44 4.81 -3.50 -2.73
CA ILE A 44 4.05 -3.71 -1.51
C ILE A 44 3.40 -5.10 -1.60
N PRO A 45 3.73 -6.00 -0.67
CA PRO A 45 3.13 -7.33 -0.72
C PRO A 45 1.61 -7.25 -0.67
N LEU A 46 0.97 -8.10 -1.45
CA LEU A 46 -0.48 -8.12 -1.50
C LEU A 46 -1.07 -8.39 -0.12
N SER A 47 -0.43 -9.25 0.65
CA SER A 47 -0.92 -9.56 1.98
C SER A 47 -0.90 -8.34 2.89
N SER A 48 0.13 -7.50 2.76
CA SER A 48 0.19 -6.26 3.55
C SER A 48 -0.93 -5.32 3.16
N TYR A 49 -1.19 -5.21 1.87
CA TYR A 49 -2.29 -4.37 1.39
C TYR A 49 -3.62 -4.87 1.96
N GLU A 50 -3.82 -6.18 1.95
CA GLU A 50 -5.07 -6.74 2.45
C GLU A 50 -5.24 -6.49 3.93
N GLU A 51 -4.16 -6.54 4.68
CA GLU A 51 -4.24 -6.27 6.11
C GLU A 51 -4.63 -4.82 6.38
N VAL A 52 -4.04 -3.91 5.62
CA VAL A 52 -4.36 -2.49 5.81
C VAL A 52 -5.82 -2.22 5.46
N VAL A 53 -6.29 -2.83 4.38
CA VAL A 53 -7.68 -2.67 3.98
C VAL A 53 -8.62 -3.21 5.03
N LYS A 54 -8.27 -4.35 5.62
CA LYS A 54 -9.10 -4.92 6.67
C LYS A 54 -9.21 -4.00 7.86
N GLN A 55 -8.09 -3.42 8.27
CA GLN A 55 -8.10 -2.53 9.41
C GLN A 55 -8.91 -1.28 9.14
N LYS A 56 -8.78 -0.75 7.93
CA LYS A 56 -9.53 0.44 7.57
C LYS A 56 -11.03 0.15 7.53
N SER A 57 -11.40 -0.98 6.97
CA SER A 57 -12.80 -1.36 6.94
C SER A 57 -13.37 -1.47 8.34
N LYS A 58 -12.59 -2.03 9.23
CA LYS A 58 -13.03 -2.18 10.61
C LYS A 58 -13.29 -0.83 11.24
N ASP A 59 -12.38 0.10 11.02
CA ASP A 59 -12.54 1.44 11.57
C ASP A 59 -13.78 2.12 11.05
N GLU A 60 -14.06 1.94 9.79
CA GLU A 60 -15.17 2.62 9.17
C GLU A 60 -16.52 2.00 9.48
N SER A 61 -16.52 0.76 9.87
CA SER A 61 -17.79 0.09 10.13
C SER A 61 -18.39 0.40 11.48
N ARG A 62 -17.77 1.25 12.24
CA ARG A 62 -18.32 1.66 13.53
C ARG A 62 -19.47 2.60 13.37
#